data_876f06f3fe8f69f1696245a1bfa8c74d
#
_entry.id   876f06f3fe8f69f1696245a1bfa8c74d
#
_cell.length_a   1.000
_cell.length_b   1.000
_cell.length_c   1.000
_cell.angle_alpha   90.00
_cell.angle_beta   90.00
_cell.angle_gamma   90.00
#
_symmetry.space_group_name_H-M   'P 1'
#
loop_
_entity.id
_entity.type
_entity.pdbx_description
1 polymer ?
#
loop_
_entity_poly.entity_id
_entity_poly.type
_entity_poly.pdbx_seq_one_letter_code
_entity_poly.pdbx_strand_id
1 'polypeptide(L)'
;MVLSVSKDKKVTAVNPEKGLFTVEGKTVILTMGCRERTRGAIRTAGERPAGVFTAGAAQRMVNMEGYLPGKKIVILGSGDIGLIMARRMSLEGCKVQAVCEICPYSNGLTRNMVQCLYDFDIPLYLSHTILKIKGRDRVEGVTVAKVDEKMQPVPGTEFDIECDTLLLSVGLIPDNELSMAAGVEIAPFTNGPRVDQRRQTNLPGIYAAGNVVHVHDLVDFVSDEAEIAGKFAALEAQGNLAPVVNTVEVSPVNGIRTCVPQVLHLPEGGEPVRLFMRAGAPDREVTLEVKCGGEVLVKKMLAVVKPSEMITLDIPAAKAVLMHDTITVGLQPKEFSL
;
A
#
# COMPACT_ATOMS: atom_id res chain seq x y z
N MET A 1 -2.53 12.29 21.21
CA MET A 1 -3.32 12.00 19.98
C MET A 1 -3.54 13.30 19.23
N VAL A 2 -3.29 13.33 17.91
CA VAL A 2 -3.63 14.49 17.06
C VAL A 2 -5.12 14.44 16.72
N LEU A 3 -5.80 15.57 16.85
CA LEU A 3 -7.23 15.72 16.61
C LEU A 3 -7.54 16.45 15.31
N SER A 4 -6.69 17.42 14.93
CA SER A 4 -6.85 18.15 13.67
C SER A 4 -5.51 18.71 13.18
N VAL A 5 -5.42 18.88 11.87
CA VAL A 5 -4.38 19.64 11.18
C VAL A 5 -5.08 20.67 10.31
N SER A 6 -4.63 21.92 10.35
CA SER A 6 -5.20 22.98 9.50
C SER A 6 -4.27 23.32 8.34
N LYS A 7 -4.83 23.92 7.27
CA LYS A 7 -4.06 24.43 6.13
C LYS A 7 -3.02 25.48 6.56
N ASP A 8 -3.23 26.16 7.69
CA ASP A 8 -2.31 27.16 8.24
C ASP A 8 -1.23 26.53 9.15
N LYS A 9 -1.02 25.23 9.05
CA LYS A 9 0.00 24.44 9.76
C LYS A 9 -0.14 24.45 11.28
N LYS A 10 -1.39 24.58 11.78
CA LYS A 10 -1.72 24.40 13.20
C LYS A 10 -2.16 22.96 13.45
N VAL A 11 -1.52 22.32 14.41
CA VAL A 11 -1.79 20.94 14.82
C VAL A 11 -2.37 20.96 16.22
N THR A 12 -3.63 20.55 16.36
CA THR A 12 -4.30 20.39 17.66
C THR A 12 -4.16 18.95 18.12
N ALA A 13 -3.70 18.78 19.33
CA ALA A 13 -3.45 17.47 19.94
C ALA A 13 -3.91 17.43 21.39
N VAL A 14 -4.07 16.22 21.92
CA VAL A 14 -4.40 15.95 23.32
C VAL A 14 -3.47 14.88 23.88
N ASN A 15 -3.00 15.08 25.10
CA ASN A 15 -2.32 14.06 25.89
C ASN A 15 -2.71 14.15 27.38
N PRO A 16 -2.42 13.11 28.19
CA PRO A 16 -2.78 13.10 29.61
C PRO A 16 -2.12 14.21 30.45
N GLU A 17 -0.92 14.65 30.06
CA GLU A 17 -0.14 15.62 30.86
C GLU A 17 -0.56 17.07 30.61
N LYS A 18 -0.75 17.44 29.33
CA LYS A 18 -1.01 18.83 28.90
C LYS A 18 -2.49 19.09 28.58
N GLY A 19 -3.33 18.04 28.56
CA GLY A 19 -4.70 18.16 28.07
C GLY A 19 -4.73 18.50 26.59
N LEU A 20 -5.62 19.40 26.18
CA LEU A 20 -5.74 19.89 24.81
C LEU A 20 -4.76 21.05 24.57
N PHE A 21 -3.98 20.97 23.49
CA PHE A 21 -3.03 22.01 23.10
C PHE A 21 -2.91 22.11 21.59
N THR A 22 -2.43 23.26 21.09
CA THR A 22 -2.17 23.52 19.68
C THR A 22 -0.71 23.90 19.49
N VAL A 23 -0.09 23.32 18.45
CA VAL A 23 1.26 23.67 18.00
C VAL A 23 1.15 24.31 16.63
N GLU A 24 1.88 25.39 16.41
CA GLU A 24 2.00 26.04 15.11
C GLU A 24 3.39 25.78 14.56
N GLY A 25 3.48 25.20 13.37
CA GLY A 25 4.71 24.87 12.66
C GLY A 25 4.93 25.76 11.44
N LYS A 26 6.17 25.92 11.02
CA LYS A 26 6.49 26.49 9.69
C LYS A 26 6.13 25.51 8.58
N THR A 27 6.33 24.24 8.85
CA THR A 27 5.94 23.11 7.98
C THR A 27 5.36 21.98 8.81
N VAL A 28 4.58 21.09 8.18
CA VAL A 28 4.01 19.88 8.78
C VAL A 28 4.30 18.70 7.87
N ILE A 29 4.74 17.58 8.43
CA ILE A 29 4.92 16.33 7.70
C ILE A 29 3.89 15.31 8.19
N LEU A 30 3.04 14.83 7.30
CA LEU A 30 2.01 13.84 7.58
C LEU A 30 2.60 12.44 7.42
N THR A 31 2.68 11.68 8.52
CA THR A 31 3.27 10.32 8.55
C THR A 31 2.39 9.35 9.33
N MET A 32 1.04 9.51 9.24
CA MET A 32 0.09 8.73 10.02
C MET A 32 0.06 7.24 9.64
N GLY A 33 0.66 6.87 8.51
CA GLY A 33 0.71 5.48 8.07
C GLY A 33 -0.61 4.99 7.48
N CYS A 34 -0.94 3.75 7.77
CA CYS A 34 -2.13 3.07 7.25
C CYS A 34 -2.71 2.13 8.30
N ARG A 35 -3.97 1.73 8.09
CA ARG A 35 -4.66 0.68 8.87
C ARG A 35 -5.03 -0.50 8.00
N GLU A 36 -5.23 -1.65 8.62
CA GLU A 36 -5.69 -2.83 7.93
C GLU A 36 -7.15 -2.70 7.48
N ARG A 37 -7.42 -3.25 6.30
CA ARG A 37 -8.78 -3.36 5.80
C ARG A 37 -9.55 -4.41 6.57
N THR A 38 -10.66 -4.00 7.21
CA THR A 38 -11.48 -4.84 8.06
C THR A 38 -12.54 -5.62 7.28
N ARG A 39 -13.22 -6.56 7.95
CA ARG A 39 -14.40 -7.26 7.42
C ARG A 39 -15.45 -6.30 6.84
N GLY A 40 -15.70 -5.19 7.51
CA GLY A 40 -16.68 -4.18 7.05
C GLY A 40 -16.27 -3.55 5.72
N ALA A 41 -14.99 -3.30 5.52
CA ALA A 41 -14.46 -2.72 4.29
C ALA A 41 -14.60 -3.66 3.06
N ILE A 42 -14.50 -4.99 3.27
CA ILE A 42 -14.67 -6.00 2.21
C ILE A 42 -16.11 -6.57 2.14
N ARG A 43 -17.00 -6.13 3.03
CA ARG A 43 -18.43 -6.48 3.06
C ARG A 43 -18.71 -8.00 3.10
N THR A 44 -17.86 -8.80 3.76
CA THR A 44 -18.07 -10.23 3.88
C THR A 44 -19.37 -10.54 4.63
N ALA A 45 -20.25 -11.32 4.03
CA ALA A 45 -21.55 -11.67 4.58
C ALA A 45 -21.46 -12.70 5.73
N GLY A 46 -22.59 -12.99 6.37
CA GLY A 46 -22.75 -13.96 7.46
C GLY A 46 -22.88 -13.34 8.83
N GLU A 47 -22.86 -14.19 9.84
CA GLU A 47 -22.99 -13.82 11.25
C GLU A 47 -21.77 -12.98 11.70
N ARG A 48 -21.85 -12.38 12.88
CA ARG A 48 -20.78 -11.56 13.48
C ARG A 48 -20.23 -12.18 14.77
N PRO A 49 -19.72 -13.41 14.73
CA PRO A 49 -19.16 -14.07 15.89
C PRO A 49 -17.80 -13.47 16.28
N ALA A 50 -17.32 -13.80 17.48
CA ALA A 50 -15.92 -13.65 17.85
C ALA A 50 -15.03 -14.54 16.95
N GLY A 51 -13.73 -14.21 16.83
CA GLY A 51 -12.77 -15.01 16.05
C GLY A 51 -12.49 -14.49 14.64
N VAL A 52 -13.01 -13.30 14.27
CA VAL A 52 -12.62 -12.61 13.04
C VAL A 52 -11.68 -11.46 13.38
N PHE A 53 -10.43 -11.55 12.93
CA PHE A 53 -9.39 -10.56 13.20
C PHE A 53 -8.71 -10.13 11.91
N THR A 54 -8.12 -8.94 11.89
CA THR A 54 -7.10 -8.61 10.90
C THR A 54 -5.80 -9.33 11.23
N ALA A 55 -4.96 -9.58 10.23
CA ALA A 55 -3.73 -10.33 10.42
C ALA A 55 -2.75 -9.62 11.38
N GLY A 56 -2.67 -8.29 11.32
CA GLY A 56 -1.84 -7.50 12.24
C GLY A 56 -2.38 -7.48 13.66
N ALA A 57 -3.72 -7.46 13.86
CA ALA A 57 -4.29 -7.60 15.19
C ALA A 57 -3.95 -8.97 15.82
N ALA A 58 -4.05 -10.05 15.03
CA ALA A 58 -3.64 -11.37 15.46
C ALA A 58 -2.13 -11.45 15.74
N GLN A 59 -1.31 -10.80 14.92
CA GLN A 59 0.14 -10.70 15.15
C GLN A 59 0.46 -10.04 16.49
N ARG A 60 -0.20 -8.94 16.79
CA ARG A 60 -0.06 -8.26 18.08
C ARG A 60 -0.45 -9.17 19.25
N MET A 61 -1.59 -9.84 19.17
CA MET A 61 -2.05 -10.76 20.22
C MET A 61 -1.00 -11.82 20.53
N VAL A 62 -0.41 -12.43 19.51
CA VAL A 62 0.59 -13.49 19.69
C VAL A 62 1.93 -12.93 20.15
N ASN A 63 2.45 -11.89 19.47
CA ASN A 63 3.82 -11.44 19.68
C ASN A 63 3.99 -10.54 20.94
N MET A 64 2.95 -9.79 21.31
CA MET A 64 3.05 -8.81 22.39
C MET A 64 2.23 -9.19 23.63
N GLU A 65 1.05 -9.79 23.41
CA GLU A 65 0.11 -10.08 24.51
C GLU A 65 0.17 -11.56 24.95
N GLY A 66 0.80 -12.45 24.16
CA GLY A 66 0.93 -13.88 24.47
C GLY A 66 -0.38 -14.66 24.32
N TYR A 67 -1.35 -14.17 23.53
CA TYR A 67 -2.64 -14.83 23.31
C TYR A 67 -2.74 -15.42 21.91
N LEU A 68 -3.26 -16.64 21.81
CA LEU A 68 -3.64 -17.23 20.53
C LEU A 68 -5.04 -16.75 20.13
N PRO A 69 -5.25 -16.29 18.88
CA PRO A 69 -6.57 -15.88 18.40
C PRO A 69 -7.53 -17.07 18.24
N GLY A 70 -7.01 -18.29 18.06
CA GLY A 70 -7.73 -19.53 17.96
C GLY A 70 -6.82 -20.70 17.63
N LYS A 71 -7.38 -21.85 17.27
CA LYS A 71 -6.64 -23.10 17.00
C LYS A 71 -6.77 -23.62 15.58
N LYS A 72 -7.91 -23.40 14.92
CA LYS A 72 -8.17 -23.78 13.53
C LYS A 72 -8.39 -22.51 12.72
N ILE A 73 -7.44 -22.15 11.87
CA ILE A 73 -7.36 -20.82 11.27
C ILE A 73 -7.53 -20.90 9.76
N VAL A 74 -8.38 -20.04 9.21
CA VAL A 74 -8.41 -19.73 7.78
C VAL A 74 -7.91 -18.30 7.61
N ILE A 75 -7.12 -18.05 6.56
CA ILE A 75 -6.59 -16.73 6.23
C ILE A 75 -7.14 -16.30 4.88
N LEU A 76 -7.69 -15.10 4.80
CA LEU A 76 -8.10 -14.47 3.55
C LEU A 76 -7.05 -13.42 3.15
N GLY A 77 -6.45 -13.63 1.98
CA GLY A 77 -5.37 -12.82 1.42
C GLY A 77 -4.00 -13.46 1.57
N SER A 78 -3.27 -13.56 0.45
CA SER A 78 -1.93 -14.13 0.33
C SER A 78 -0.82 -13.08 0.20
N GLY A 79 -1.05 -11.86 0.69
CA GLY A 79 0.00 -10.88 0.86
C GLY A 79 1.02 -11.31 1.95
N ASP A 80 2.17 -10.66 2.02
CA ASP A 80 3.26 -11.06 2.92
C ASP A 80 2.82 -11.21 4.38
N ILE A 81 2.00 -10.30 4.88
CA ILE A 81 1.50 -10.38 6.27
C ILE A 81 0.67 -11.65 6.48
N GLY A 82 -0.23 -11.98 5.52
CA GLY A 82 -1.03 -13.21 5.59
C GLY A 82 -0.19 -14.47 5.59
N LEU A 83 0.84 -14.51 4.71
CA LEU A 83 1.78 -15.63 4.63
C LEU A 83 2.63 -15.78 5.90
N ILE A 84 3.19 -14.68 6.40
CA ILE A 84 3.98 -14.65 7.64
C ILE A 84 3.11 -15.12 8.82
N MET A 85 1.86 -14.69 8.87
CA MET A 85 0.94 -15.11 9.93
C MET A 85 0.54 -16.58 9.81
N ALA A 86 0.39 -17.13 8.58
CA ALA A 86 0.18 -18.56 8.38
C ALA A 86 1.32 -19.38 9.02
N ARG A 87 2.56 -19.04 8.72
CA ARG A 87 3.74 -19.65 9.34
C ARG A 87 3.78 -19.44 10.85
N ARG A 88 3.55 -18.19 11.31
CA ARG A 88 3.62 -17.87 12.74
C ARG A 88 2.60 -18.67 13.54
N MET A 89 1.35 -18.74 13.10
CA MET A 89 0.30 -19.52 13.78
C MET A 89 0.63 -21.00 13.81
N SER A 90 1.20 -21.56 12.74
CA SER A 90 1.63 -22.96 12.69
C SER A 90 2.74 -23.24 13.71
N LEU A 91 3.72 -22.34 13.86
CA LEU A 91 4.78 -22.45 14.86
C LEU A 91 4.27 -22.36 16.31
N GLU A 92 3.17 -21.65 16.54
CA GLU A 92 2.50 -21.58 17.85
C GLU A 92 1.53 -22.78 18.11
N GLY A 93 1.55 -23.78 17.21
CA GLY A 93 0.74 -25.00 17.37
C GLY A 93 -0.69 -24.89 16.88
N CYS A 94 -1.06 -23.84 16.18
CA CYS A 94 -2.37 -23.74 15.52
C CYS A 94 -2.37 -24.53 14.21
N LYS A 95 -3.55 -25.03 13.80
CA LYS A 95 -3.73 -25.63 12.49
C LYS A 95 -4.25 -24.56 11.52
N VAL A 96 -3.40 -24.12 10.60
CA VAL A 96 -3.82 -23.27 9.48
C VAL A 96 -4.45 -24.18 8.42
N GLN A 97 -5.77 -24.07 8.24
CA GLN A 97 -6.56 -24.93 7.36
C GLN A 97 -6.37 -24.56 5.89
N ALA A 98 -6.27 -23.25 5.60
CA ALA A 98 -6.10 -22.75 4.25
C ALA A 98 -5.73 -21.26 4.24
N VAL A 99 -5.10 -20.84 3.15
CA VAL A 99 -5.03 -19.45 2.71
C VAL A 99 -5.85 -19.30 1.43
N CYS A 100 -6.79 -18.35 1.39
CA CYS A 100 -7.61 -18.04 0.22
C CYS A 100 -7.16 -16.70 -0.37
N GLU A 101 -7.02 -16.64 -1.69
CA GLU A 101 -6.60 -15.44 -2.43
C GLU A 101 -7.58 -15.20 -3.59
N ILE A 102 -8.11 -13.99 -3.68
CA ILE A 102 -9.06 -13.61 -4.73
C ILE A 102 -8.40 -13.51 -6.10
N CYS A 103 -7.12 -13.14 -6.15
CA CYS A 103 -6.35 -13.06 -7.38
C CYS A 103 -5.95 -14.45 -7.88
N PRO A 104 -5.70 -14.63 -9.22
CA PRO A 104 -5.19 -15.87 -9.78
C PRO A 104 -3.71 -16.10 -9.47
N TYR A 105 -3.09 -15.26 -8.67
CA TYR A 105 -1.70 -15.32 -8.22
C TYR A 105 -1.58 -14.83 -6.78
N SER A 106 -0.53 -15.27 -6.08
CA SER A 106 -0.22 -14.76 -4.74
C SER A 106 0.36 -13.35 -4.81
N ASN A 107 -0.07 -12.51 -3.88
CA ASN A 107 0.44 -11.15 -3.71
C ASN A 107 1.65 -11.07 -2.75
N GLY A 108 2.13 -12.18 -2.23
CA GLY A 108 3.33 -12.24 -1.40
C GLY A 108 4.62 -12.51 -2.18
N LEU A 109 5.74 -12.23 -1.54
CA LEU A 109 7.06 -12.54 -2.07
C LEU A 109 7.24 -14.05 -2.25
N THR A 110 7.92 -14.47 -3.30
CA THR A 110 8.15 -15.90 -3.60
C THR A 110 8.80 -16.66 -2.43
N ARG A 111 9.75 -16.04 -1.73
CA ARG A 111 10.35 -16.63 -0.53
C ARG A 111 9.35 -16.93 0.57
N ASN A 112 8.38 -16.02 0.76
CA ASN A 112 7.34 -16.19 1.79
C ASN A 112 6.33 -17.27 1.38
N MET A 113 6.06 -17.44 0.08
CA MET A 113 5.27 -18.57 -0.42
C MET A 113 5.90 -19.91 -0.02
N VAL A 114 7.22 -20.07 -0.23
CA VAL A 114 7.94 -21.28 0.13
C VAL A 114 7.96 -21.46 1.64
N GLN A 115 8.54 -20.50 2.36
CA GLN A 115 8.83 -20.61 3.79
C GLN A 115 7.59 -20.56 4.70
N CYS A 116 6.48 -20.03 4.20
CA CYS A 116 5.28 -19.83 5.04
C CYS A 116 4.12 -20.76 4.68
N LEU A 117 4.07 -21.28 3.46
CA LEU A 117 3.03 -22.22 3.05
C LEU A 117 3.57 -23.59 2.70
N TYR A 118 4.53 -23.69 1.76
CA TYR A 118 4.97 -24.98 1.26
C TYR A 118 5.72 -25.78 2.32
N ASP A 119 6.59 -25.15 3.11
CA ASP A 119 7.32 -25.81 4.22
C ASP A 119 6.38 -26.28 5.36
N PHE A 120 5.12 -25.82 5.38
CA PHE A 120 4.10 -26.18 6.38
C PHE A 120 2.90 -26.94 5.80
N ASP A 121 2.95 -27.33 4.53
CA ASP A 121 1.86 -28.02 3.82
C ASP A 121 0.50 -27.30 3.92
N ILE A 122 0.51 -25.96 3.94
CA ILE A 122 -0.69 -25.14 4.04
C ILE A 122 -1.31 -24.95 2.66
N PRO A 123 -2.60 -25.37 2.43
CA PRO A 123 -3.26 -25.20 1.16
C PRO A 123 -3.45 -23.72 0.77
N LEU A 124 -3.15 -23.38 -0.49
CA LEU A 124 -3.46 -22.09 -1.07
C LEU A 124 -4.52 -22.22 -2.16
N TYR A 125 -5.65 -21.54 -1.96
CA TYR A 125 -6.74 -21.45 -2.93
C TYR A 125 -6.67 -20.11 -3.66
N LEU A 126 -6.09 -20.10 -4.86
CA LEU A 126 -6.07 -18.93 -5.76
C LEU A 126 -7.41 -18.80 -6.49
N SER A 127 -7.78 -17.58 -6.87
CA SER A 127 -9.09 -17.25 -7.44
C SER A 127 -10.25 -17.70 -6.54
N HIS A 128 -10.10 -17.58 -5.21
CA HIS A 128 -11.13 -17.94 -4.24
C HIS A 128 -11.32 -16.82 -3.21
N THR A 129 -12.55 -16.65 -2.76
CA THR A 129 -12.90 -15.71 -1.70
C THR A 129 -13.85 -16.33 -0.67
N ILE A 130 -13.98 -15.68 0.48
CA ILE A 130 -14.93 -16.08 1.52
C ILE A 130 -16.26 -15.38 1.26
N LEU A 131 -17.29 -16.17 1.03
CA LEU A 131 -18.66 -15.69 0.81
C LEU A 131 -19.38 -15.43 2.11
N LYS A 132 -19.22 -16.33 3.08
CA LYS A 132 -20.01 -16.29 4.31
C LYS A 132 -19.19 -16.76 5.50
N ILE A 133 -19.36 -16.08 6.64
CA ILE A 133 -18.85 -16.50 7.94
C ILE A 133 -19.98 -17.17 8.69
N LYS A 134 -19.70 -18.34 9.29
CA LYS A 134 -20.63 -19.15 10.06
C LYS A 134 -20.26 -19.14 11.54
N GLY A 135 -21.27 -19.24 12.40
CA GLY A 135 -21.12 -19.32 13.84
C GLY A 135 -21.79 -18.16 14.56
N ARG A 136 -22.33 -18.42 15.73
CA ARG A 136 -23.07 -17.44 16.53
C ARG A 136 -22.17 -16.74 17.53
N ASP A 137 -21.63 -17.48 18.48
CA ASP A 137 -20.79 -16.92 19.55
C ASP A 137 -19.33 -16.78 19.10
N ARG A 138 -18.86 -17.76 18.36
CA ARG A 138 -17.54 -17.82 17.74
C ARG A 138 -17.65 -18.33 16.31
N VAL A 139 -16.62 -18.06 15.49
CA VAL A 139 -16.50 -18.66 14.15
C VAL A 139 -16.47 -20.18 14.27
N GLU A 140 -17.33 -20.86 13.52
CA GLU A 140 -17.41 -22.32 13.39
C GLU A 140 -16.96 -22.78 12.00
N GLY A 141 -16.90 -21.86 11.06
CA GLY A 141 -16.44 -22.12 9.71
C GLY A 141 -16.68 -20.97 8.75
N VAL A 142 -16.18 -21.13 7.54
CA VAL A 142 -16.37 -20.20 6.43
C VAL A 142 -16.80 -20.93 5.18
N THR A 143 -17.66 -20.31 4.38
CA THR A 143 -17.98 -20.78 3.03
C THR A 143 -17.08 -20.07 2.05
N VAL A 144 -16.31 -20.82 1.27
CA VAL A 144 -15.38 -20.36 0.24
C VAL A 144 -15.98 -20.66 -1.13
N ALA A 145 -15.76 -19.79 -2.11
CA ALA A 145 -16.10 -20.06 -3.51
C ALA A 145 -15.01 -19.55 -4.44
N LYS A 146 -14.94 -20.16 -5.62
CA LYS A 146 -14.14 -19.67 -6.74
C LYS A 146 -14.70 -18.33 -7.25
N VAL A 147 -13.83 -17.47 -7.73
CA VAL A 147 -14.22 -16.23 -8.42
C VAL A 147 -13.82 -16.27 -9.89
N ASP A 148 -14.59 -15.57 -10.72
CA ASP A 148 -14.31 -15.36 -12.13
C ASP A 148 -13.28 -14.23 -12.37
N GLU A 149 -13.01 -13.90 -13.63
CA GLU A 149 -12.08 -12.84 -14.04
C GLU A 149 -12.51 -11.43 -13.58
N LYS A 150 -13.80 -11.26 -13.27
CA LYS A 150 -14.35 -10.01 -12.71
C LYS A 150 -14.39 -10.01 -11.19
N MET A 151 -13.73 -11.00 -10.57
CA MET A 151 -13.72 -11.21 -9.11
C MET A 151 -15.12 -11.45 -8.51
N GLN A 152 -16.07 -11.99 -9.32
CA GLN A 152 -17.41 -12.35 -8.85
C GLN A 152 -17.45 -13.82 -8.51
N PRO A 153 -18.13 -14.21 -7.40
CA PRO A 153 -18.29 -15.60 -7.03
C PRO A 153 -19.00 -16.42 -8.12
N VAL A 154 -18.44 -17.59 -8.41
CA VAL A 154 -19.02 -18.54 -9.38
C VAL A 154 -19.97 -19.48 -8.66
N PRO A 155 -21.28 -19.44 -8.95
CA PRO A 155 -22.26 -20.30 -8.30
C PRO A 155 -21.97 -21.80 -8.53
N GLY A 156 -22.20 -22.62 -7.49
CA GLY A 156 -21.96 -24.06 -7.54
C GLY A 156 -20.51 -24.48 -7.27
N THR A 157 -19.64 -23.52 -6.91
CA THR A 157 -18.24 -23.81 -6.52
C THR A 157 -18.00 -23.68 -5.02
N GLU A 158 -19.08 -23.46 -4.27
CA GLU A 158 -19.03 -23.23 -2.82
C GLU A 158 -18.64 -24.51 -2.07
N PHE A 159 -17.75 -24.35 -1.11
CA PHE A 159 -17.42 -25.39 -0.11
C PHE A 159 -17.13 -24.76 1.25
N ASP A 160 -17.29 -25.55 2.28
CA ASP A 160 -17.08 -25.10 3.65
C ASP A 160 -15.72 -25.54 4.18
N ILE A 161 -15.09 -24.67 4.97
CA ILE A 161 -13.90 -24.97 5.75
C ILE A 161 -14.24 -24.74 7.22
N GLU A 162 -14.13 -25.79 8.03
CA GLU A 162 -14.25 -25.70 9.48
C GLU A 162 -13.08 -24.93 10.07
N CYS A 163 -13.36 -23.88 10.83
CA CYS A 163 -12.36 -23.09 11.54
C CYS A 163 -12.99 -22.37 12.73
N ASP A 164 -12.19 -22.03 13.73
CA ASP A 164 -12.61 -21.21 14.87
C ASP A 164 -12.11 -19.76 14.76
N THR A 165 -11.31 -19.48 13.73
CA THR A 165 -10.71 -18.17 13.52
C THR A 165 -10.53 -17.86 12.03
N LEU A 166 -10.92 -16.65 11.64
CA LEU A 166 -10.66 -16.07 10.33
C LEU A 166 -9.73 -14.88 10.46
N LEU A 167 -8.56 -14.94 9.80
CA LEU A 167 -7.65 -13.81 9.69
C LEU A 167 -7.82 -13.12 8.34
N LEU A 168 -7.90 -11.79 8.37
CA LEU A 168 -8.04 -10.95 7.19
C LEU A 168 -6.70 -10.27 6.88
N SER A 169 -6.11 -10.60 5.74
CA SER A 169 -4.92 -9.98 5.17
C SER A 169 -5.22 -9.40 3.79
N VAL A 170 -6.23 -8.55 3.72
CA VAL A 170 -6.88 -8.09 2.49
C VAL A 170 -6.45 -6.67 2.08
N GLY A 171 -5.26 -6.28 2.46
CA GLY A 171 -4.65 -5.00 2.13
C GLY A 171 -4.84 -3.94 3.21
N LEU A 172 -4.23 -2.81 2.96
CA LEU A 172 -4.12 -1.66 3.86
C LEU A 172 -4.88 -0.46 3.29
N ILE A 173 -5.26 0.46 4.16
CA ILE A 173 -5.92 1.73 3.83
C ILE A 173 -5.06 2.85 4.43
N PRO A 174 -4.48 3.75 3.62
CA PRO A 174 -3.82 4.95 4.13
C PRO A 174 -4.73 5.78 5.05
N ASP A 175 -4.19 6.23 6.19
CA ASP A 175 -4.95 6.97 7.21
C ASP A 175 -5.00 8.46 6.88
N ASN A 176 -6.00 8.87 6.10
CA ASN A 176 -6.08 10.21 5.53
C ASN A 176 -7.24 11.08 6.02
N GLU A 177 -7.90 10.71 7.10
CA GLU A 177 -8.98 11.51 7.69
C GLU A 177 -8.50 12.92 8.06
N LEU A 178 -7.34 13.03 8.70
CA LEU A 178 -6.74 14.32 9.05
C LEU A 178 -6.27 15.09 7.81
N SER A 179 -5.72 14.39 6.81
CA SER A 179 -5.31 14.99 5.54
C SER A 179 -6.50 15.61 4.81
N MET A 180 -7.59 14.86 4.66
CA MET A 180 -8.83 15.33 4.02
C MET A 180 -9.47 16.49 4.79
N ALA A 181 -9.51 16.41 6.12
CA ALA A 181 -10.05 17.48 6.95
C ALA A 181 -9.24 18.79 6.83
N ALA A 182 -7.93 18.70 6.58
CA ALA A 182 -7.06 19.85 6.32
C ALA A 182 -7.23 20.44 4.90
N GLY A 183 -7.89 19.72 3.96
CA GLY A 183 -8.03 20.11 2.56
C GLY A 183 -6.93 19.59 1.65
N VAL A 184 -6.20 18.55 2.07
CA VAL A 184 -5.23 17.85 1.23
C VAL A 184 -5.95 17.05 0.16
N GLU A 185 -5.54 17.19 -1.09
CA GLU A 185 -6.05 16.40 -2.21
C GLU A 185 -5.57 14.94 -2.11
N ILE A 186 -6.50 14.00 -2.30
CA ILE A 186 -6.24 12.57 -2.23
C ILE A 186 -6.19 11.99 -3.64
N ALA A 187 -5.11 11.29 -3.96
CA ALA A 187 -4.94 10.60 -5.23
C ALA A 187 -5.80 9.33 -5.29
N PRO A 188 -6.63 9.13 -6.33
CA PRO A 188 -7.66 8.08 -6.34
C PRO A 188 -7.12 6.66 -6.33
N PHE A 189 -5.93 6.41 -6.89
CA PHE A 189 -5.38 5.06 -6.99
C PHE A 189 -4.55 4.64 -5.78
N THR A 190 -3.90 5.59 -5.09
CA THR A 190 -3.15 5.30 -3.87
C THR A 190 -3.99 5.45 -2.62
N ASN A 191 -5.09 6.22 -2.67
CA ASN A 191 -5.89 6.70 -1.54
C ASN A 191 -5.05 7.48 -0.51
N GLY A 192 -3.90 8.01 -0.93
CA GLY A 192 -3.03 8.87 -0.14
C GLY A 192 -2.97 10.29 -0.71
N PRO A 193 -2.32 11.24 -0.02
CA PRO A 193 -2.10 12.58 -0.52
C PRO A 193 -1.49 12.60 -1.92
N ARG A 194 -2.01 13.46 -2.77
CA ARG A 194 -1.36 13.83 -4.02
C ARG A 194 -0.14 14.66 -3.69
N VAL A 195 1.05 14.22 -4.10
CA VAL A 195 2.31 14.86 -3.74
C VAL A 195 3.19 15.12 -4.96
N ASP A 196 4.08 16.12 -4.83
CA ASP A 196 5.13 16.39 -5.79
C ASP A 196 6.42 15.57 -5.51
N GLN A 197 7.50 15.80 -6.28
CA GLN A 197 8.78 15.14 -6.11
C GLN A 197 9.46 15.46 -4.78
N ARG A 198 9.08 16.56 -4.13
CA ARG A 198 9.55 16.99 -2.81
C ARG A 198 8.71 16.39 -1.68
N ARG A 199 7.66 15.64 -2.03
CA ARG A 199 6.62 15.10 -1.12
C ARG A 199 5.73 16.20 -0.52
N GLN A 200 5.69 17.38 -1.12
CA GLN A 200 4.74 18.42 -0.75
C GLN A 200 3.36 18.10 -1.35
N THR A 201 2.32 18.36 -0.56
CA THR A 201 0.92 18.23 -1.00
C THR A 201 0.47 19.48 -1.80
N ASN A 202 -0.80 19.52 -2.18
CA ASN A 202 -1.42 20.73 -2.74
C ASN A 202 -1.42 21.93 -1.77
N LEU A 203 -1.16 21.71 -0.48
CA LEU A 203 -1.10 22.76 0.53
C LEU A 203 0.36 23.13 0.83
N PRO A 204 0.77 24.40 0.59
CA PRO A 204 2.14 24.85 0.87
C PRO A 204 2.55 24.61 2.31
N GLY A 205 3.74 24.05 2.52
CA GLY A 205 4.28 23.71 3.83
C GLY A 205 3.71 22.46 4.46
N ILE A 206 2.83 21.72 3.77
CA ILE A 206 2.32 20.43 4.22
C ILE A 206 2.87 19.32 3.31
N TYR A 207 3.64 18.43 3.91
CA TYR A 207 4.31 17.30 3.28
C TYR A 207 3.67 16.00 3.74
N ALA A 208 3.86 14.91 2.98
CA ALA A 208 3.42 13.59 3.38
C ALA A 208 4.43 12.53 2.93
N ALA A 209 4.65 11.50 3.76
CA ALA A 209 5.56 10.41 3.44
C ALA A 209 5.14 9.08 4.09
N GLY A 210 5.58 7.98 3.48
CA GLY A 210 5.32 6.62 3.94
C GLY A 210 3.92 6.12 3.60
N ASN A 211 3.42 5.16 4.39
CA ASN A 211 2.18 4.45 4.09
C ASN A 211 0.91 5.33 4.08
N VAL A 212 0.98 6.57 4.54
CA VAL A 212 -0.10 7.54 4.39
C VAL A 212 -0.25 8.02 2.94
N VAL A 213 0.86 8.04 2.15
CA VAL A 213 0.87 8.43 0.73
C VAL A 213 0.52 7.24 -0.16
N HIS A 214 1.22 6.14 0.02
CA HIS A 214 0.98 4.86 -0.63
C HIS A 214 1.61 3.73 0.18
N VAL A 215 1.03 2.54 0.12
CA VAL A 215 1.52 1.41 0.91
C VAL A 215 2.84 0.89 0.33
N HIS A 216 3.87 0.82 1.15
CA HIS A 216 5.17 0.25 0.82
C HIS A 216 5.25 -1.23 1.22
N ASP A 217 6.11 -2.00 0.54
CA ASP A 217 6.44 -3.40 0.84
C ASP A 217 7.70 -3.51 1.72
N LEU A 218 8.60 -2.53 1.67
CA LEU A 218 9.83 -2.48 2.46
C LEU A 218 9.94 -1.17 3.23
N VAL A 219 10.43 -1.26 4.48
CA VAL A 219 10.66 -0.08 5.33
C VAL A 219 11.76 0.83 4.78
N ASP A 220 12.71 0.28 4.01
CA ASP A 220 13.75 1.05 3.34
C ASP A 220 13.16 2.13 2.42
N PHE A 221 12.13 1.77 1.63
CA PHE A 221 11.44 2.74 0.78
C PHE A 221 10.64 3.79 1.56
N VAL A 222 10.11 3.42 2.74
CA VAL A 222 9.47 4.38 3.65
C VAL A 222 10.49 5.40 4.15
N SER A 223 11.69 4.93 4.53
CA SER A 223 12.78 5.77 4.99
C SER A 223 13.27 6.73 3.90
N ASP A 224 13.51 6.21 2.70
CA ASP A 224 13.89 7.02 1.54
C ASP A 224 12.87 8.14 1.24
N GLU A 225 11.59 7.80 1.29
CA GLU A 225 10.51 8.78 1.07
C GLU A 225 10.44 9.82 2.19
N ALA A 226 10.62 9.39 3.44
CA ALA A 226 10.64 10.26 4.61
C ALA A 226 11.84 11.23 4.59
N GLU A 227 13.02 10.77 4.13
CA GLU A 227 14.19 11.63 3.94
C GLU A 227 13.92 12.74 2.92
N ILE A 228 13.27 12.42 1.80
CA ILE A 228 12.87 13.42 0.80
C ILE A 228 11.96 14.47 1.45
N ALA A 229 10.87 14.04 2.09
CA ALA A 229 9.92 14.93 2.74
C ALA A 229 10.59 15.81 3.82
N GLY A 230 11.42 15.20 4.69
CA GLY A 230 12.13 15.90 5.76
C GLY A 230 13.10 16.96 5.24
N LYS A 231 13.87 16.63 4.19
CA LYS A 231 14.80 17.57 3.53
C LYS A 231 14.07 18.80 3.01
N PHE A 232 13.02 18.61 2.23
CA PHE A 232 12.34 19.74 1.59
C PHE A 232 11.49 20.54 2.58
N ALA A 233 10.87 19.89 3.57
CA ALA A 233 10.20 20.58 4.66
C ALA A 233 11.16 21.48 5.47
N ALA A 234 12.38 21.01 5.72
CA ALA A 234 13.40 21.81 6.40
C ALA A 234 13.88 22.99 5.56
N LEU A 235 14.11 22.80 4.25
CA LEU A 235 14.48 23.89 3.33
C LEU A 235 13.39 24.96 3.26
N GLU A 236 12.12 24.57 3.18
CA GLU A 236 11.00 25.53 3.20
C GLU A 236 10.92 26.28 4.53
N ALA A 237 11.04 25.58 5.65
CA ALA A 237 11.02 26.20 6.98
C ALA A 237 12.14 27.25 7.19
N GLN A 238 13.25 27.10 6.46
CA GLN A 238 14.40 28.03 6.45
C GLN A 238 14.27 29.14 5.38
N GLY A 239 13.27 29.07 4.49
CA GLY A 239 13.12 30.00 3.37
C GLY A 239 14.08 29.72 2.21
N ASN A 240 14.66 28.53 2.15
CA ASN A 240 15.67 28.11 1.18
C ASN A 240 15.13 27.18 0.09
N LEU A 241 13.80 26.98 0.02
CA LEU A 241 13.21 26.15 -1.01
C LEU A 241 13.30 26.84 -2.37
N ALA A 242 13.87 26.16 -3.36
CA ALA A 242 13.97 26.68 -4.72
C ALA A 242 12.57 26.92 -5.31
N PRO A 243 12.32 28.09 -5.95
CA PRO A 243 11.03 28.40 -6.55
C PRO A 243 10.70 27.45 -7.70
N VAL A 244 9.42 27.15 -7.84
CA VAL A 244 8.89 26.33 -8.94
C VAL A 244 8.80 27.19 -10.20
N VAL A 245 9.35 26.71 -11.30
CA VAL A 245 9.27 27.38 -12.62
C VAL A 245 8.44 26.57 -13.61
N ASN A 246 8.27 25.28 -13.36
CA ASN A 246 7.48 24.40 -14.22
C ASN A 246 6.69 23.37 -13.40
N THR A 247 5.48 23.09 -13.81
CA THR A 247 4.59 22.07 -13.21
C THR A 247 4.16 21.07 -14.25
N VAL A 248 4.39 19.79 -13.97
CA VAL A 248 4.18 18.68 -14.91
C VAL A 248 3.39 17.56 -14.24
N GLU A 249 2.36 17.05 -14.91
CA GLU A 249 1.60 15.89 -14.46
C GLU A 249 2.34 14.59 -14.73
N VAL A 250 2.22 13.61 -13.81
CA VAL A 250 2.74 12.26 -13.97
C VAL A 250 1.59 11.27 -14.06
N SER A 251 1.48 10.60 -15.19
CA SER A 251 0.38 9.67 -15.50
C SER A 251 0.90 8.25 -15.66
N PRO A 252 0.48 7.30 -14.82
CA PRO A 252 0.74 5.89 -15.04
C PRO A 252 -0.10 5.39 -16.23
N VAL A 253 0.53 4.62 -17.12
CA VAL A 253 -0.09 4.03 -18.32
C VAL A 253 0.41 2.59 -18.50
N ASN A 254 -0.16 1.86 -19.43
CA ASN A 254 0.36 0.57 -19.95
C ASN A 254 0.95 -0.34 -18.87
N GLY A 255 0.09 -0.93 -18.03
CA GLY A 255 0.50 -1.90 -17.01
C GLY A 255 1.07 -1.32 -15.71
N ILE A 256 1.32 -0.01 -15.62
CA ILE A 256 1.57 0.67 -14.33
C ILE A 256 0.24 1.13 -13.73
N ARG A 257 -0.07 0.67 -12.53
CA ARG A 257 -1.29 1.00 -11.81
C ARG A 257 -1.21 2.30 -11.03
N THR A 258 -0.08 2.53 -10.37
CA THR A 258 0.15 3.72 -9.54
C THR A 258 1.56 4.25 -9.75
N CYS A 259 1.70 5.57 -9.67
CA CYS A 259 2.99 6.27 -9.65
C CYS A 259 2.94 7.39 -8.60
N VAL A 260 4.01 7.52 -7.83
CA VAL A 260 4.23 8.60 -6.86
C VAL A 260 5.62 9.17 -7.15
N PRO A 261 5.75 10.48 -7.29
CA PRO A 261 4.75 11.55 -7.19
C PRO A 261 3.78 11.56 -8.38
N GLN A 262 2.64 12.25 -8.22
CA GLN A 262 1.64 12.43 -9.26
C GLN A 262 1.79 13.75 -10.03
N VAL A 263 2.57 14.68 -9.49
CA VAL A 263 2.91 15.97 -10.08
C VAL A 263 4.37 16.29 -9.81
N LEU A 264 4.99 17.03 -10.70
CA LEU A 264 6.36 17.54 -10.51
C LEU A 264 6.32 19.06 -10.50
N HIS A 265 6.86 19.66 -9.46
CA HIS A 265 7.05 21.11 -9.31
C HIS A 265 8.55 21.42 -9.45
N LEU A 266 9.02 21.55 -10.69
CA LEU A 266 10.44 21.62 -11.01
C LEU A 266 10.97 23.05 -10.88
N PRO A 267 12.14 23.26 -10.22
CA PRO A 267 12.86 24.53 -10.20
C PRO A 267 13.65 24.72 -11.50
N GLU A 268 14.20 25.92 -11.69
CA GLU A 268 15.21 26.18 -12.71
C GLU A 268 16.42 25.25 -12.52
N GLY A 269 16.85 24.58 -13.62
CA GLY A 269 17.92 23.58 -13.57
C GLY A 269 17.48 22.18 -13.13
N GLY A 270 16.19 21.99 -12.79
CA GLY A 270 15.62 20.71 -12.40
C GLY A 270 16.02 20.23 -11.00
N GLU A 271 15.41 19.18 -10.55
CA GLU A 271 15.71 18.46 -9.31
C GLU A 271 15.72 16.95 -9.57
N PRO A 272 16.48 16.13 -8.80
CA PRO A 272 16.35 14.68 -8.87
C PRO A 272 14.93 14.25 -8.52
N VAL A 273 14.37 13.33 -9.31
CA VAL A 273 13.02 12.79 -9.11
C VAL A 273 13.12 11.30 -8.84
N ARG A 274 12.64 10.84 -7.68
CA ARG A 274 12.46 9.43 -7.40
C ARG A 274 11.00 9.05 -7.60
N LEU A 275 10.76 8.13 -8.54
CA LEU A 275 9.45 7.56 -8.81
C LEU A 275 9.31 6.24 -8.05
N PHE A 276 8.14 6.05 -7.42
CA PHE A 276 7.69 4.79 -6.86
C PHE A 276 6.45 4.34 -7.62
N MET A 277 6.46 3.10 -8.12
CA MET A 277 5.42 2.59 -9.02
C MET A 277 4.98 1.19 -8.61
N ARG A 278 3.73 0.86 -8.95
CA ARG A 278 3.20 -0.50 -8.84
C ARG A 278 2.70 -0.98 -10.20
N ALA A 279 3.07 -2.19 -10.57
CA ALA A 279 2.46 -2.87 -11.71
C ALA A 279 0.99 -3.25 -11.42
N GLY A 280 0.16 -3.27 -12.45
CA GLY A 280 -1.25 -3.68 -12.34
C GLY A 280 -1.44 -5.19 -12.32
N ALA A 281 -0.53 -5.94 -12.96
CA ALA A 281 -0.50 -7.40 -13.02
C ALA A 281 0.96 -7.89 -13.04
N PRO A 282 1.21 -9.18 -12.73
CA PRO A 282 2.52 -9.78 -12.92
C PRO A 282 2.88 -9.81 -14.41
N ASP A 283 4.14 -9.49 -14.73
CA ASP A 283 4.67 -9.57 -16.08
C ASP A 283 6.17 -9.88 -16.06
N ARG A 284 6.74 -10.25 -17.22
CA ARG A 284 8.14 -10.64 -17.37
C ARG A 284 8.75 -10.01 -18.61
N GLU A 285 10.07 -9.76 -18.53
CA GLU A 285 10.86 -9.23 -19.64
C GLU A 285 10.23 -7.98 -20.26
N VAL A 286 9.91 -7.00 -19.41
CA VAL A 286 9.29 -5.74 -19.83
C VAL A 286 10.28 -4.58 -19.73
N THR A 287 10.05 -3.54 -20.52
CA THR A 287 10.79 -2.30 -20.44
C THR A 287 9.92 -1.22 -19.81
N LEU A 288 10.37 -0.68 -18.68
CA LEU A 288 9.79 0.52 -18.09
C LEU A 288 10.24 1.73 -18.91
N GLU A 289 9.29 2.51 -19.40
CA GLU A 289 9.54 3.76 -20.12
C GLU A 289 8.95 4.96 -19.39
N VAL A 290 9.74 6.02 -19.30
CA VAL A 290 9.29 7.36 -18.90
C VAL A 290 9.37 8.26 -20.13
N LYS A 291 8.23 8.84 -20.53
CA LYS A 291 8.11 9.71 -21.70
C LYS A 291 7.65 11.09 -21.30
N CYS A 292 8.12 12.11 -22.03
CA CYS A 292 7.66 13.50 -21.96
C CYS A 292 7.14 13.91 -23.33
N GLY A 293 5.88 14.33 -23.44
CA GLY A 293 5.28 14.69 -24.72
C GLY A 293 5.35 13.61 -25.80
N GLY A 294 5.47 12.31 -25.39
CA GLY A 294 5.65 11.17 -26.29
C GLY A 294 7.12 10.76 -26.52
N GLU A 295 8.10 11.60 -26.25
CA GLU A 295 9.52 11.26 -26.37
C GLU A 295 10.04 10.50 -25.15
N VAL A 296 10.87 9.49 -25.36
CA VAL A 296 11.42 8.65 -24.30
C VAL A 296 12.57 9.34 -23.61
N LEU A 297 12.42 9.65 -22.33
CA LEU A 297 13.46 10.22 -21.48
C LEU A 297 14.32 9.14 -20.80
N VAL A 298 13.68 8.08 -20.32
CA VAL A 298 14.34 7.00 -19.57
C VAL A 298 13.75 5.66 -19.96
N LYS A 299 14.62 4.66 -20.14
CA LYS A 299 14.25 3.23 -20.28
C LYS A 299 14.98 2.41 -19.22
N LYS A 300 14.28 1.41 -18.65
CA LYS A 300 14.87 0.43 -17.71
C LYS A 300 14.27 -0.95 -17.99
N MET A 301 15.11 -1.93 -18.30
CA MET A 301 14.67 -3.32 -18.41
C MET A 301 14.37 -3.90 -17.02
N LEU A 302 13.25 -4.62 -16.94
CA LEU A 302 12.78 -5.31 -15.75
C LEU A 302 12.54 -6.78 -16.12
N ALA A 303 13.27 -7.70 -15.47
CA ALA A 303 13.12 -9.14 -15.74
C ALA A 303 11.75 -9.66 -15.28
N VAL A 304 11.27 -9.16 -14.15
CA VAL A 304 9.98 -9.52 -13.55
C VAL A 304 9.38 -8.29 -12.90
N VAL A 305 8.09 -8.13 -13.03
CA VAL A 305 7.30 -7.15 -12.27
C VAL A 305 6.13 -7.86 -11.60
N LYS A 306 5.78 -7.43 -10.38
CA LYS A 306 4.65 -7.95 -9.62
C LYS A 306 3.92 -6.79 -8.92
N PRO A 307 2.60 -6.86 -8.76
CA PRO A 307 1.84 -5.84 -8.04
C PRO A 307 2.30 -5.63 -6.59
N SER A 308 2.82 -6.69 -5.95
CA SER A 308 3.31 -6.66 -4.57
C SER A 308 4.69 -6.01 -4.41
N GLU A 309 5.48 -5.92 -5.47
CA GLU A 309 6.84 -5.40 -5.43
C GLU A 309 6.90 -3.97 -5.97
N MET A 310 7.51 -3.06 -5.19
CA MET A 310 7.69 -1.67 -5.59
C MET A 310 8.73 -1.56 -6.69
N ILE A 311 8.39 -0.88 -7.78
CA ILE A 311 9.33 -0.50 -8.83
C ILE A 311 9.82 0.91 -8.52
N THR A 312 11.12 1.10 -8.45
CA THR A 312 11.74 2.42 -8.24
C THR A 312 12.57 2.86 -9.43
N LEU A 313 12.54 4.16 -9.69
CA LEU A 313 13.35 4.78 -10.73
C LEU A 313 13.82 6.17 -10.28
N ASP A 314 15.12 6.38 -10.31
CA ASP A 314 15.72 7.68 -10.06
C ASP A 314 15.99 8.41 -11.38
N ILE A 315 15.50 9.62 -11.49
CA ILE A 315 15.70 10.51 -12.65
C ILE A 315 16.60 11.65 -12.19
N PRO A 316 17.81 11.78 -12.74
CA PRO A 316 18.72 12.85 -12.34
C PRO A 316 18.21 14.23 -12.79
N ALA A 317 18.60 15.30 -12.08
CA ALA A 317 18.18 16.68 -12.35
C ALA A 317 18.39 17.08 -13.82
N ALA A 318 19.51 16.68 -14.44
CA ALA A 318 19.82 16.97 -15.84
C ALA A 318 18.78 16.39 -16.84
N LYS A 319 18.08 15.33 -16.47
CA LYS A 319 16.95 14.78 -17.27
C LYS A 319 15.62 15.40 -16.84
N ALA A 320 15.46 15.72 -15.56
CA ALA A 320 14.25 16.35 -15.05
C ALA A 320 14.02 17.74 -15.67
N VAL A 321 15.07 18.49 -15.97
CA VAL A 321 14.98 19.80 -16.67
C VAL A 321 14.34 19.70 -18.06
N LEU A 322 14.37 18.53 -18.69
CA LEU A 322 13.75 18.28 -19.99
C LEU A 322 12.24 18.00 -19.90
N MET A 323 11.69 17.89 -18.69
CA MET A 323 10.29 17.60 -18.46
C MET A 323 9.46 18.89 -18.55
N HIS A 324 8.87 19.12 -19.70
CA HIS A 324 8.09 20.33 -20.00
C HIS A 324 6.63 20.05 -20.43
N ASP A 325 6.25 18.76 -20.50
CA ASP A 325 4.93 18.29 -20.83
C ASP A 325 4.57 17.10 -19.94
N THR A 326 3.36 16.59 -20.05
CA THR A 326 2.88 15.42 -19.29
C THR A 326 3.86 14.26 -19.37
N ILE A 327 4.24 13.77 -18.21
CA ILE A 327 5.08 12.59 -18.08
C ILE A 327 4.19 11.35 -18.04
N THR A 328 4.42 10.43 -18.97
CA THR A 328 3.79 9.11 -18.92
C THR A 328 4.80 8.06 -18.47
N VAL A 329 4.37 7.17 -17.59
CA VAL A 329 5.18 6.07 -17.05
C VAL A 329 4.46 4.76 -17.31
N GLY A 330 5.07 3.87 -18.11
CA GLY A 330 4.42 2.64 -18.54
C GLY A 330 5.39 1.50 -18.85
N LEU A 331 4.84 0.29 -18.90
CA LEU A 331 5.56 -0.91 -19.31
C LEU A 331 5.34 -1.16 -20.81
N GLN A 332 6.39 -1.57 -21.48
CA GLN A 332 6.35 -2.05 -22.87
C GLN A 332 6.85 -3.49 -22.92
N PRO A 333 6.28 -4.34 -23.79
CA PRO A 333 6.88 -5.62 -24.07
C PRO A 333 8.33 -5.46 -24.52
N LYS A 334 9.17 -6.44 -24.24
CA LYS A 334 10.55 -6.44 -24.75
C LYS A 334 10.51 -6.41 -26.27
N GLU A 335 11.09 -5.38 -26.89
CA GLU A 335 11.34 -5.38 -28.32
C GLU A 335 12.40 -6.45 -28.61
N PHE A 336 12.02 -7.54 -29.26
CA PHE A 336 12.98 -8.43 -29.87
C PHE A 336 13.54 -7.68 -31.09
N SER A 337 14.75 -7.15 -31.00
CA SER A 337 15.51 -6.77 -32.20
C SER A 337 15.72 -8.04 -33.04
N LEU A 338 15.02 -8.10 -34.17
CA LEU A 338 15.24 -9.08 -35.24
C LEU A 338 16.64 -8.94 -35.79
#